data_14b82c91d86a4d6fe316bac031ba0e13
#
_entry.id   14b82c91d86a4d6fe316bac031ba0e13
#
_cell.length_a   1.000
_cell.length_b   1.000
_cell.length_c   1.000
_cell.angle_alpha   90.00
_cell.angle_beta   90.00
_cell.angle_gamma   90.00
#
_symmetry.space_group_name_H-M   'P 1'
#
loop_
_entity.id
_entity.type
_entity.pdbx_description
1 polymer ?
#
loop_
_entity_poly.entity_id
_entity_poly.type
_entity_poly.pdbx_seq_one_letter_code
_entity_poly.pdbx_strand_id
1 'polypeptide(L)'
;ELADINYTRGAQMIQSENTFLVGYVIFDKLAGKAEVDIVKEASRILEQQIKEGELNLDPGVSYKFAGNYEQQERATSRLMIVVPLALLIVLLVLYFQFKTVTASLIHFSGVFVAFAGGFILLWLYGQDWFMNFSIAGENMRDLFQMHTINLSVAVWVGFIALFGVATDDGVLMGTYIHHVFLERDPRTKHDIREAVVAAGLKRVRPAAMTTATTLIA
;
A
#
# COMPACT_ATOMS: atom_id res chain seq x y z
N GLU A 1 35.41 -8.14 -61.10
CA GLU A 1 34.74 -7.68 -59.89
C GLU A 1 35.37 -8.39 -58.72
N LEU A 2 36.00 -7.60 -57.82
CA LEU A 2 36.75 -8.17 -56.68
C LEU A 2 35.95 -8.16 -55.38
N ALA A 3 34.86 -7.38 -55.29
CA ALA A 3 33.96 -7.33 -54.15
C ALA A 3 32.66 -6.57 -54.51
N ASP A 4 31.54 -7.00 -53.92
CA ASP A 4 30.29 -6.24 -53.85
C ASP A 4 30.21 -5.47 -52.54
N ILE A 5 30.08 -4.15 -52.62
CA ILE A 5 29.98 -3.28 -51.46
C ILE A 5 28.52 -2.85 -51.27
N ASN A 6 27.90 -3.36 -50.24
CA ASN A 6 26.52 -3.03 -49.87
C ASN A 6 26.45 -2.30 -48.56
N TYR A 7 25.68 -1.23 -48.49
CA TYR A 7 25.38 -0.52 -47.23
C TYR A 7 24.26 -1.25 -46.48
N THR A 8 24.58 -1.74 -45.29
CA THR A 8 23.58 -2.33 -44.41
C THR A 8 23.42 -1.48 -43.15
N ARG A 9 22.20 -1.40 -42.63
CA ARG A 9 21.94 -0.77 -41.35
C ARG A 9 22.19 -1.81 -40.25
N GLY A 10 23.11 -1.52 -39.34
CA GLY A 10 23.37 -2.30 -38.13
C GLY A 10 22.96 -1.57 -36.87
N ALA A 11 22.99 -2.25 -35.71
CA ALA A 11 22.75 -1.65 -34.44
C ALA A 11 23.84 -0.61 -34.14
N GLN A 12 23.43 0.60 -33.68
CA GLN A 12 24.36 1.66 -33.30
C GLN A 12 25.18 1.31 -32.07
N MET A 13 24.62 0.52 -31.14
CA MET A 13 25.25 0.07 -29.93
C MET A 13 24.90 -1.39 -29.68
N ILE A 14 25.90 -2.19 -29.40
CA ILE A 14 25.73 -3.59 -28.97
C ILE A 14 25.82 -3.58 -27.44
N GLN A 15 24.70 -3.93 -26.78
CA GLN A 15 24.64 -4.02 -25.32
C GLN A 15 24.55 -5.47 -24.90
N SER A 16 25.14 -5.78 -23.74
CA SER A 16 25.07 -7.11 -23.14
C SER A 16 24.76 -6.99 -21.64
N GLU A 17 23.86 -7.85 -21.16
CA GLU A 17 23.58 -8.05 -19.75
C GLU A 17 23.76 -9.52 -19.40
N ASN A 18 24.46 -9.79 -18.29
CA ASN A 18 24.73 -11.15 -17.83
C ASN A 18 25.28 -12.09 -18.93
N THR A 19 26.19 -11.58 -19.78
CA THR A 19 26.79 -12.29 -20.91
C THR A 19 25.89 -12.51 -22.14
N PHE A 20 24.61 -12.12 -22.10
CA PHE A 20 23.72 -12.19 -23.23
C PHE A 20 23.61 -10.84 -23.96
N LEU A 21 23.53 -10.90 -25.28
CA LEU A 21 23.23 -9.70 -26.08
C LEU A 21 21.79 -9.28 -25.83
N VAL A 22 21.58 -7.98 -25.59
CA VAL A 22 20.25 -7.44 -25.30
C VAL A 22 19.85 -6.32 -26.25
N GLY A 23 18.59 -6.32 -26.65
CA GLY A 23 17.95 -5.22 -27.36
C GLY A 23 16.82 -4.66 -26.51
N TYR A 24 16.78 -3.33 -26.34
CA TYR A 24 15.74 -2.69 -25.53
C TYR A 24 14.63 -2.15 -26.43
N VAL A 25 13.40 -2.55 -26.11
CA VAL A 25 12.19 -1.92 -26.62
C VAL A 25 11.61 -1.07 -25.49
N ILE A 26 11.72 0.23 -25.59
CA ILE A 26 11.28 1.17 -24.56
C ILE A 26 9.86 1.63 -24.90
N PHE A 27 8.96 1.53 -23.94
CA PHE A 27 7.60 2.07 -24.03
C PHE A 27 7.22 2.72 -22.69
N ASP A 28 6.26 3.64 -22.71
CA ASP A 28 5.77 4.33 -21.52
C ASP A 28 4.26 4.17 -21.39
N LYS A 29 3.75 4.41 -20.18
CA LYS A 29 2.32 4.31 -19.88
C LYS A 29 1.57 5.53 -20.37
N LEU A 30 0.35 5.31 -20.84
CA LEU A 30 -0.62 6.40 -21.04
C LEU A 30 -1.12 6.91 -19.70
N ALA A 31 -1.45 8.20 -19.65
CA ALA A 31 -2.02 8.83 -18.47
C ALA A 31 -3.26 8.06 -17.98
N GLY A 32 -3.34 7.81 -16.67
CA GLY A 32 -4.47 7.13 -16.04
C GLY A 32 -4.40 5.60 -15.99
N LYS A 33 -3.38 4.96 -16.59
CA LYS A 33 -3.19 3.50 -16.48
C LYS A 33 -2.05 3.15 -15.52
N ALA A 34 -2.19 2.03 -14.80
CA ALA A 34 -1.11 1.50 -13.96
C ALA A 34 -0.05 0.81 -14.84
N GLU A 35 1.22 1.04 -14.54
CA GLU A 35 2.35 0.43 -15.25
C GLU A 35 2.27 -1.11 -15.22
N VAL A 36 1.92 -1.67 -14.06
CA VAL A 36 1.75 -3.12 -13.87
C VAL A 36 0.68 -3.70 -14.77
N ASP A 37 -0.43 -3.00 -14.96
CA ASP A 37 -1.53 -3.50 -15.81
C ASP A 37 -1.15 -3.49 -17.27
N ILE A 38 -0.41 -2.46 -17.73
CA ILE A 38 0.09 -2.39 -19.10
C ILE A 38 1.08 -3.52 -19.37
N VAL A 39 2.00 -3.78 -18.45
CA VAL A 39 2.98 -4.86 -18.61
C VAL A 39 2.30 -6.23 -18.61
N LYS A 40 1.32 -6.46 -17.75
CA LYS A 40 0.55 -7.70 -17.75
C LYS A 40 -0.24 -7.91 -19.05
N GLU A 41 -0.84 -6.84 -19.58
CA GLU A 41 -1.56 -6.90 -20.85
C GLU A 41 -0.60 -7.15 -22.02
N ALA A 42 0.54 -6.46 -22.04
CA ALA A 42 1.58 -6.67 -23.06
C ALA A 42 2.15 -8.09 -23.00
N SER A 43 2.40 -8.62 -21.80
CA SER A 43 2.84 -10.02 -21.61
C SER A 43 1.82 -11.00 -22.16
N ARG A 44 0.53 -10.78 -21.84
CA ARG A 44 -0.56 -11.63 -22.33
C ARG A 44 -0.66 -11.63 -23.87
N ILE A 45 -0.56 -10.45 -24.48
CA ILE A 45 -0.61 -10.31 -25.95
C ILE A 45 0.58 -11.01 -26.60
N LEU A 46 1.79 -10.80 -26.07
CA LEU A 46 2.99 -11.45 -26.59
C LEU A 46 2.91 -12.98 -26.46
N GLU A 47 2.49 -13.49 -25.31
CA GLU A 47 2.30 -14.93 -25.10
C GLU A 47 1.26 -15.53 -26.06
N GLN A 48 0.19 -14.79 -26.33
CA GLN A 48 -0.83 -15.21 -27.27
C GLN A 48 -0.29 -15.27 -28.70
N GLN A 49 0.40 -14.23 -29.17
CA GLN A 49 1.00 -14.19 -30.51
C GLN A 49 2.06 -15.27 -30.73
N ILE A 50 2.84 -15.58 -29.68
CA ILE A 50 3.80 -16.69 -29.73
C ILE A 50 3.07 -18.03 -29.84
N LYS A 51 1.97 -18.26 -29.09
CA LYS A 51 1.17 -19.49 -29.16
C LYS A 51 0.45 -19.66 -30.47
N GLU A 52 -0.04 -18.58 -31.08
CA GLU A 52 -0.73 -18.57 -32.36
C GLU A 52 0.26 -18.68 -33.55
N GLY A 53 1.56 -18.59 -33.31
CA GLY A 53 2.60 -18.67 -34.31
C GLY A 53 2.76 -17.40 -35.14
N GLU A 54 2.08 -16.32 -34.76
CA GLU A 54 2.23 -15.01 -35.41
C GLU A 54 3.60 -14.37 -35.09
N LEU A 55 4.12 -14.59 -33.87
CA LEU A 55 5.44 -14.17 -33.47
C LEU A 55 6.33 -15.40 -33.18
N ASN A 56 7.28 -15.65 -34.09
CA ASN A 56 8.26 -16.69 -33.90
C ASN A 56 9.54 -16.09 -33.31
N LEU A 57 9.91 -16.56 -32.13
CA LEU A 57 11.20 -16.23 -31.52
C LEU A 57 12.26 -17.21 -32.05
N ASP A 58 13.39 -16.68 -32.51
CA ASP A 58 14.52 -17.51 -32.91
C ASP A 58 15.05 -18.35 -31.74
N PRO A 59 15.61 -19.53 -31.98
CA PRO A 59 16.19 -20.35 -30.91
C PRO A 59 17.26 -19.60 -30.14
N GLY A 60 17.06 -19.50 -28.81
CA GLY A 60 17.95 -18.78 -27.91
C GLY A 60 17.54 -17.31 -27.64
N VAL A 61 16.51 -16.80 -28.26
CA VAL A 61 15.93 -15.49 -27.96
C VAL A 61 14.86 -15.62 -26.90
N SER A 62 14.95 -14.79 -25.85
CA SER A 62 13.93 -14.67 -24.82
C SER A 62 13.63 -13.19 -24.57
N TYR A 63 12.44 -12.88 -24.07
CA TYR A 63 12.07 -11.52 -23.69
C TYR A 63 11.83 -11.44 -22.19
N LYS A 64 12.08 -10.27 -21.61
CA LYS A 64 11.82 -9.97 -20.21
C LYS A 64 11.40 -8.51 -20.07
N PHE A 65 10.35 -8.28 -19.29
CA PHE A 65 10.01 -6.93 -18.89
C PHE A 65 10.91 -6.48 -17.74
N ALA A 66 11.56 -5.35 -17.89
CA ALA A 66 12.52 -4.79 -16.94
C ALA A 66 12.09 -3.36 -16.54
N GLY A 67 12.79 -2.77 -15.57
CA GLY A 67 12.53 -1.43 -15.09
C GLY A 67 11.71 -1.40 -13.80
N ASN A 68 10.91 -0.34 -13.61
CA ASN A 68 10.12 -0.13 -12.38
C ASN A 68 9.15 -1.29 -12.09
N TYR A 69 8.60 -1.91 -13.12
CA TYR A 69 7.72 -3.07 -13.00
C TYR A 69 8.37 -4.21 -12.22
N GLU A 70 9.59 -4.59 -12.56
CA GLU A 70 10.30 -5.69 -11.89
C GLU A 70 10.57 -5.37 -10.42
N GLN A 71 10.94 -4.13 -10.12
CA GLN A 71 11.14 -3.68 -8.75
C GLN A 71 9.83 -3.70 -7.96
N GLN A 72 8.74 -3.26 -8.56
CA GLN A 72 7.42 -3.25 -7.95
C GLN A 72 6.92 -4.67 -7.68
N GLU A 73 7.10 -5.61 -8.61
CA GLU A 73 6.71 -7.01 -8.45
C GLU A 73 7.51 -7.68 -7.32
N ARG A 74 8.82 -7.50 -7.29
CA ARG A 74 9.69 -7.99 -6.19
C ARG A 74 9.30 -7.42 -4.84
N ALA A 75 8.99 -6.13 -4.78
CA ALA A 75 8.57 -5.48 -3.55
C ALA A 75 7.19 -5.97 -3.10
N THR A 76 6.23 -6.14 -4.00
CA THR A 76 4.90 -6.68 -3.71
C THR A 76 5.01 -8.11 -3.17
N SER A 77 5.83 -8.96 -3.78
CA SER A 77 6.05 -10.32 -3.30
C SER A 77 6.64 -10.37 -1.88
N ARG A 78 7.55 -9.46 -1.56
CA ARG A 78 8.09 -9.32 -0.20
C ARG A 78 7.06 -8.82 0.79
N LEU A 79 6.22 -7.87 0.39
CA LEU A 79 5.16 -7.31 1.24
C LEU A 79 4.09 -8.35 1.59
N MET A 80 3.81 -9.30 0.72
CA MET A 80 2.90 -10.41 1.02
C MET A 80 3.35 -11.25 2.24
N ILE A 81 4.63 -11.27 2.56
CA ILE A 81 5.18 -11.96 3.73
C ILE A 81 5.33 -10.97 4.90
N VAL A 82 5.83 -9.76 4.63
CA VAL A 82 6.14 -8.76 5.66
C VAL A 82 4.88 -8.26 6.36
N VAL A 83 3.78 -8.01 5.62
CA VAL A 83 2.54 -7.50 6.20
C VAL A 83 1.91 -8.47 7.22
N PRO A 84 1.68 -9.75 6.90
CA PRO A 84 1.20 -10.72 7.88
C PRO A 84 2.15 -10.90 9.07
N LEU A 85 3.46 -10.88 8.82
CA LEU A 85 4.46 -10.98 9.89
C LEU A 85 4.38 -9.76 10.82
N ALA A 86 4.27 -8.56 10.28
CA ALA A 86 4.10 -7.33 11.07
C ALA A 86 2.83 -7.38 11.93
N LEU A 87 1.70 -7.81 11.35
CA LEU A 87 0.44 -7.97 12.08
C LEU A 87 0.55 -9.02 13.21
N LEU A 88 1.26 -10.11 12.96
CA LEU A 88 1.51 -11.12 13.98
C LEU A 88 2.37 -10.56 15.13
N ILE A 89 3.41 -9.81 14.82
CA ILE A 89 4.26 -9.14 15.83
C ILE A 89 3.42 -8.15 16.64
N VAL A 90 2.59 -7.33 16.00
CA VAL A 90 1.66 -6.41 16.68
C VAL A 90 0.74 -7.17 17.62
N LEU A 91 0.15 -8.28 17.18
CA LEU A 91 -0.72 -9.11 18.01
C LEU A 91 0.03 -9.70 19.22
N LEU A 92 1.28 -10.16 19.02
CA LEU A 92 2.12 -10.65 20.12
C LEU A 92 2.44 -9.55 21.13
N VAL A 93 2.80 -8.35 20.68
CA VAL A 93 3.05 -7.21 21.56
C VAL A 93 1.81 -6.87 22.39
N LEU A 94 0.63 -6.82 21.75
CA LEU A 94 -0.65 -6.62 22.44
C LEU A 94 -0.92 -7.73 23.47
N TYR A 95 -0.62 -8.98 23.15
CA TYR A 95 -0.79 -10.09 24.07
C TYR A 95 0.14 -9.95 25.29
N PHE A 96 1.39 -9.59 25.11
CA PHE A 96 2.31 -9.35 26.25
C PHE A 96 1.87 -8.16 27.10
N GLN A 97 1.27 -7.14 26.49
CA GLN A 97 0.76 -5.97 27.20
C GLN A 97 -0.45 -6.28 28.08
N PHE A 98 -1.46 -6.95 27.51
CA PHE A 98 -2.73 -7.20 28.20
C PHE A 98 -2.81 -8.54 28.92
N LYS A 99 -1.92 -9.47 28.64
CA LYS A 99 -1.86 -10.84 29.19
C LYS A 99 -3.16 -11.64 29.06
N THR A 100 -4.08 -11.18 28.23
CA THR A 100 -5.37 -11.83 27.95
C THR A 100 -5.64 -11.81 26.44
N VAL A 101 -5.98 -12.95 25.88
CA VAL A 101 -6.27 -13.05 24.43
C VAL A 101 -7.45 -12.18 24.02
N THR A 102 -8.50 -12.14 24.86
CA THR A 102 -9.72 -11.36 24.56
C THR A 102 -9.42 -9.86 24.47
N ALA A 103 -8.69 -9.29 25.43
CA ALA A 103 -8.33 -7.87 25.38
C ALA A 103 -7.43 -7.57 24.18
N SER A 104 -6.45 -8.42 23.90
CA SER A 104 -5.56 -8.26 22.76
C SER A 104 -6.32 -8.28 21.43
N LEU A 105 -7.28 -9.17 21.25
CA LEU A 105 -8.11 -9.23 20.04
C LEU A 105 -9.04 -8.02 19.90
N ILE A 106 -9.61 -7.53 20.99
CA ILE A 106 -10.43 -6.31 20.98
C ILE A 106 -9.60 -5.12 20.48
N HIS A 107 -8.40 -4.91 21.01
CA HIS A 107 -7.52 -3.82 20.56
C HIS A 107 -7.01 -4.05 19.14
N PHE A 108 -6.67 -5.28 18.78
CA PHE A 108 -6.27 -5.65 17.42
C PHE A 108 -7.38 -5.43 16.38
N SER A 109 -8.66 -5.50 16.78
CA SER A 109 -9.77 -5.20 15.87
C SER A 109 -9.72 -3.75 15.33
N GLY A 110 -9.11 -2.81 16.02
CA GLY A 110 -8.86 -1.45 15.54
C GLY A 110 -8.04 -1.40 14.25
N VAL A 111 -7.13 -2.37 14.05
CA VAL A 111 -6.35 -2.50 12.81
C VAL A 111 -7.25 -2.76 11.61
N PHE A 112 -8.27 -3.61 11.75
CA PHE A 112 -9.23 -3.87 10.67
C PHE A 112 -10.08 -2.64 10.33
N VAL A 113 -10.45 -1.86 11.33
CA VAL A 113 -11.19 -0.60 11.12
C VAL A 113 -10.30 0.41 10.39
N ALA A 114 -9.05 0.54 10.81
CA ALA A 114 -8.08 1.42 10.15
C ALA A 114 -7.83 0.99 8.70
N PHE A 115 -7.68 -0.30 8.45
CA PHE A 115 -7.52 -0.88 7.11
C PHE A 115 -8.73 -0.58 6.23
N ALA A 116 -9.95 -0.82 6.73
CA ALA A 116 -11.17 -0.52 6.01
C ALA A 116 -11.28 0.99 5.69
N GLY A 117 -10.96 1.85 6.67
CA GLY A 117 -10.94 3.31 6.48
C GLY A 117 -9.95 3.74 5.40
N GLY A 118 -8.75 3.16 5.39
CA GLY A 118 -7.75 3.43 4.36
C GLY A 118 -8.22 3.05 2.96
N PHE A 119 -8.84 1.88 2.78
CA PHE A 119 -9.40 1.47 1.48
C PHE A 119 -10.58 2.33 1.05
N ILE A 120 -11.46 2.71 1.98
CA ILE A 120 -12.56 3.63 1.68
C ILE A 120 -12.01 4.96 1.18
N LEU A 121 -10.97 5.49 1.82
CA LEU A 121 -10.34 6.73 1.39
C LEU A 121 -9.70 6.60 0.00
N LEU A 122 -8.98 5.53 -0.27
CA LEU A 122 -8.41 5.26 -1.59
C LEU A 122 -9.49 5.16 -2.68
N TRP A 123 -10.61 4.51 -2.37
CA TRP A 123 -11.76 4.43 -3.26
C TRP A 123 -12.37 5.81 -3.51
N LEU A 124 -12.53 6.64 -2.47
CA LEU A 124 -13.05 8.00 -2.59
C LEU A 124 -12.16 8.88 -3.48
N TYR A 125 -10.85 8.76 -3.42
CA TYR A 125 -9.92 9.48 -4.30
C TYR A 125 -10.18 9.19 -5.79
N GLY A 126 -10.65 7.99 -6.11
CA GLY A 126 -11.03 7.60 -7.47
C GLY A 126 -12.40 8.13 -7.93
N GLN A 127 -13.21 8.69 -7.04
CA GLN A 127 -14.55 9.16 -7.39
C GLN A 127 -14.53 10.61 -7.88
N ASP A 128 -15.18 10.88 -9.02
CA ASP A 128 -15.19 12.22 -9.62
C ASP A 128 -15.95 13.27 -8.80
N TRP A 129 -16.89 12.86 -7.97
CA TRP A 129 -17.65 13.75 -7.09
C TRP A 129 -16.93 14.11 -5.79
N PHE A 130 -15.92 13.31 -5.39
CA PHE A 130 -15.23 13.51 -4.12
C PHE A 130 -14.32 14.76 -4.20
N MET A 131 -14.48 15.70 -3.26
CA MET A 131 -13.77 16.97 -3.21
C MET A 131 -13.89 17.84 -4.47
N ASN A 132 -14.89 17.60 -5.32
CA ASN A 132 -15.11 18.39 -6.54
C ASN A 132 -15.95 19.64 -6.23
N PHE A 133 -15.37 20.55 -5.48
CA PHE A 133 -15.93 21.85 -5.16
C PHE A 133 -14.81 22.90 -5.15
N SER A 134 -15.16 24.15 -5.46
CA SER A 134 -14.20 25.26 -5.54
C SER A 134 -14.25 26.13 -4.29
N ILE A 135 -13.08 26.42 -3.72
CA ILE A 135 -12.88 27.39 -2.64
C ILE A 135 -11.92 28.46 -3.16
N ALA A 136 -12.30 29.72 -3.01
CA ALA A 136 -11.48 30.86 -3.45
C ALA A 136 -11.06 30.85 -4.95
N GLY A 137 -11.85 30.16 -5.80
CA GLY A 137 -11.58 30.06 -7.24
C GLY A 137 -10.78 28.83 -7.67
N GLU A 138 -10.20 28.07 -6.73
CA GLU A 138 -9.45 26.86 -6.99
C GLU A 138 -10.32 25.63 -6.70
N ASN A 139 -10.26 24.62 -7.59
CA ASN A 139 -10.94 23.35 -7.36
C ASN A 139 -10.09 22.52 -6.37
N MET A 140 -10.71 22.06 -5.28
CA MET A 140 -10.03 21.30 -4.25
C MET A 140 -9.47 19.98 -4.81
N ARG A 141 -10.17 19.34 -5.76
CA ARG A 141 -9.71 18.12 -6.40
C ARG A 141 -8.39 18.33 -7.15
N ASP A 142 -8.26 19.44 -7.87
CA ASP A 142 -7.04 19.78 -8.62
C ASP A 142 -5.91 20.20 -7.68
N LEU A 143 -6.24 20.98 -6.65
CA LEU A 143 -5.28 21.43 -5.63
C LEU A 143 -4.62 20.25 -4.91
N PHE A 144 -5.40 19.23 -4.54
CA PHE A 144 -4.90 18.02 -3.88
C PHE A 144 -4.51 16.90 -4.87
N GLN A 145 -4.49 17.17 -6.17
CA GLN A 145 -4.14 16.21 -7.23
C GLN A 145 -4.87 14.86 -7.08
N MET A 146 -6.17 14.93 -6.76
CA MET A 146 -6.96 13.73 -6.50
C MET A 146 -7.24 12.97 -7.78
N HIS A 147 -6.69 11.77 -7.87
CA HIS A 147 -6.88 10.83 -8.97
C HIS A 147 -6.93 9.40 -8.42
N THR A 148 -7.31 8.46 -9.26
CA THR A 148 -7.31 7.05 -8.88
C THR A 148 -5.91 6.60 -8.47
N ILE A 149 -5.76 6.17 -7.21
CA ILE A 149 -4.51 5.69 -6.66
C ILE A 149 -4.45 4.17 -6.81
N ASN A 150 -3.46 3.69 -7.53
CA ASN A 150 -3.20 2.26 -7.64
C ASN A 150 -2.48 1.74 -6.40
N LEU A 151 -2.75 0.49 -6.03
CA LEU A 151 -2.09 -0.20 -4.92
C LEU A 151 -0.61 -0.42 -5.23
N SER A 152 0.19 0.59 -4.93
CA SER A 152 1.64 0.55 -5.06
C SER A 152 2.31 0.12 -3.75
N VAL A 153 3.61 -0.14 -3.80
CA VAL A 153 4.44 -0.41 -2.61
C VAL A 153 4.33 0.72 -1.58
N ALA A 154 4.27 1.97 -2.02
CA ALA A 154 4.13 3.13 -1.14
C ALA A 154 2.81 3.07 -0.34
N VAL A 155 1.70 2.68 -0.97
CA VAL A 155 0.41 2.50 -0.30
C VAL A 155 0.49 1.41 0.78
N TRP A 156 1.14 0.28 0.49
CA TRP A 156 1.31 -0.79 1.47
C TRP A 156 2.18 -0.38 2.66
N VAL A 157 3.26 0.38 2.42
CA VAL A 157 4.07 0.96 3.50
C VAL A 157 3.24 1.92 4.35
N GLY A 158 2.38 2.74 3.71
CA GLY A 158 1.42 3.59 4.41
C GLY A 158 0.46 2.80 5.30
N PHE A 159 -0.06 1.65 4.83
CA PHE A 159 -0.89 0.77 5.66
C PHE A 159 -0.15 0.19 6.87
N ILE A 160 1.12 -0.21 6.71
CA ILE A 160 1.93 -0.71 7.85
C ILE A 160 2.08 0.40 8.90
N ALA A 161 2.36 1.63 8.49
CA ALA A 161 2.42 2.78 9.40
C ALA A 161 1.07 3.04 10.08
N LEU A 162 -0.03 3.00 9.31
CA LEU A 162 -1.39 3.17 9.82
C LEU A 162 -1.75 2.12 10.88
N PHE A 163 -1.33 0.87 10.71
CA PHE A 163 -1.55 -0.19 11.70
C PHE A 163 -0.83 0.13 13.02
N GLY A 164 0.39 0.67 12.95
CA GLY A 164 1.12 1.12 14.13
C GLY A 164 0.38 2.22 14.90
N VAL A 165 -0.06 3.27 14.21
CA VAL A 165 -0.80 4.37 14.83
C VAL A 165 -2.14 3.90 15.42
N ALA A 166 -2.90 3.08 14.69
CA ALA A 166 -4.19 2.56 15.14
C ALA A 166 -4.06 1.69 16.41
N THR A 167 -2.98 0.91 16.52
CA THR A 167 -2.72 0.10 17.72
C THR A 167 -2.23 0.93 18.89
N ASP A 168 -1.44 1.96 18.68
CA ASP A 168 -0.91 2.83 19.73
C ASP A 168 -2.05 3.55 20.47
N ASP A 169 -2.95 4.21 19.76
CA ASP A 169 -4.12 4.87 20.35
C ASP A 169 -5.02 3.86 21.09
N GLY A 170 -5.22 2.67 20.54
CA GLY A 170 -5.99 1.60 21.18
C GLY A 170 -5.37 1.12 22.48
N VAL A 171 -4.06 0.89 22.50
CA VAL A 171 -3.30 0.44 23.67
C VAL A 171 -3.35 1.50 24.78
N LEU A 172 -3.11 2.75 24.44
CA LEU A 172 -3.13 3.85 25.43
C LEU A 172 -4.49 3.98 26.08
N MET A 173 -5.58 3.94 25.31
CA MET A 173 -6.94 4.01 25.83
C MET A 173 -7.28 2.78 26.69
N GLY A 174 -6.97 1.58 26.19
CA GLY A 174 -7.26 0.32 26.89
C GLY A 174 -6.50 0.18 28.20
N THR A 175 -5.22 0.52 28.21
CA THR A 175 -4.40 0.49 29.42
C THR A 175 -4.95 1.45 30.49
N TYR A 176 -5.39 2.63 30.08
CA TYR A 176 -5.95 3.61 31.00
C TYR A 176 -7.31 3.19 31.57
N ILE A 177 -8.19 2.62 30.74
CA ILE A 177 -9.46 2.04 31.19
C ILE A 177 -9.19 0.91 32.21
N HIS A 178 -8.23 0.04 31.91
CA HIS A 178 -7.84 -1.04 32.82
C HIS A 178 -7.36 -0.51 34.18
N HIS A 179 -6.54 0.54 34.18
CA HIS A 179 -6.06 1.19 35.39
C HIS A 179 -7.22 1.78 36.23
N VAL A 180 -8.16 2.49 35.60
CA VAL A 180 -9.34 3.04 36.28
C VAL A 180 -10.23 1.94 36.86
N PHE A 181 -10.32 0.78 36.17
CA PHE A 181 -11.06 -0.37 36.69
C PHE A 181 -10.40 -0.98 37.94
N LEU A 182 -9.08 -1.04 37.99
CA LEU A 182 -8.34 -1.50 39.17
C LEU A 182 -8.48 -0.55 40.34
N GLU A 183 -8.54 0.78 40.07
CA GLU A 183 -8.71 1.79 41.13
C GLU A 183 -10.14 1.83 41.70
N ARG A 184 -11.17 1.71 40.86
CA ARG A 184 -12.57 1.94 41.22
C ARG A 184 -13.36 0.69 41.54
N ASP A 185 -12.85 -0.52 41.22
CA ASP A 185 -13.54 -1.83 41.35
C ASP A 185 -15.03 -1.76 40.96
N PRO A 186 -15.38 -1.34 39.72
CA PRO A 186 -16.76 -1.11 39.32
C PRO A 186 -17.54 -2.44 39.33
N ARG A 187 -18.64 -2.50 40.08
CA ARG A 187 -19.45 -3.71 40.26
C ARG A 187 -20.78 -3.68 39.55
N THR A 188 -21.31 -2.49 39.30
CA THR A 188 -22.57 -2.34 38.56
C THR A 188 -22.35 -1.85 37.15
N LYS A 189 -23.33 -2.07 36.26
CA LYS A 189 -23.28 -1.55 34.85
C LYS A 189 -23.14 -0.02 34.82
N HIS A 190 -23.70 0.66 35.83
CA HIS A 190 -23.60 2.12 35.95
C HIS A 190 -22.16 2.52 36.28
N ASP A 191 -21.54 1.89 37.27
CA ASP A 191 -20.16 2.18 37.69
C ASP A 191 -19.15 1.90 36.58
N ILE A 192 -19.37 0.80 35.82
CA ILE A 192 -18.58 0.47 34.61
C ILE A 192 -18.66 1.61 33.59
N ARG A 193 -19.86 2.10 33.31
CA ARG A 193 -20.07 3.21 32.37
C ARG A 193 -19.40 4.48 32.82
N GLU A 194 -19.54 4.84 34.08
CA GLU A 194 -18.87 6.01 34.68
C GLU A 194 -17.35 5.89 34.64
N ALA A 195 -16.80 4.71 34.95
CA ALA A 195 -15.37 4.46 34.88
C ALA A 195 -14.83 4.61 33.46
N VAL A 196 -15.53 4.07 32.46
CA VAL A 196 -15.15 4.19 31.05
C VAL A 196 -15.21 5.65 30.57
N VAL A 197 -16.28 6.39 30.92
CA VAL A 197 -16.41 7.80 30.56
C VAL A 197 -15.32 8.64 31.21
N ALA A 198 -15.03 8.41 32.50
CA ALA A 198 -13.98 9.13 33.22
C ALA A 198 -12.58 8.85 32.62
N ALA A 199 -12.31 7.60 32.23
CA ALA A 199 -11.08 7.22 31.55
C ALA A 199 -10.99 7.92 30.18
N GLY A 200 -12.04 7.86 29.37
CA GLY A 200 -12.12 8.48 28.07
C GLY A 200 -11.88 9.97 28.07
N LEU A 201 -12.56 10.71 28.95
CA LEU A 201 -12.41 12.17 29.09
C LEU A 201 -10.97 12.61 29.35
N LYS A 202 -10.20 11.84 30.10
CA LYS A 202 -8.79 12.16 30.38
C LYS A 202 -7.86 11.88 29.17
N ARG A 203 -8.21 10.92 28.30
CA ARG A 203 -7.35 10.47 27.20
C ARG A 203 -7.74 11.00 25.84
N VAL A 204 -8.99 11.37 25.62
CA VAL A 204 -9.47 11.90 24.31
C VAL A 204 -8.65 13.10 23.84
N ARG A 205 -8.30 14.04 24.75
CA ARG A 205 -7.54 15.23 24.37
C ARG A 205 -6.12 14.89 23.88
N PRO A 206 -5.28 14.13 24.62
CA PRO A 206 -3.96 13.70 24.13
C PRO A 206 -4.05 12.87 22.85
N ALA A 207 -4.96 11.91 22.76
CA ALA A 207 -5.14 11.08 21.57
C ALA A 207 -5.51 11.93 20.34
N ALA A 208 -6.48 12.85 20.47
CA ALA A 208 -6.85 13.77 19.39
C ALA A 208 -5.69 14.67 18.96
N MET A 209 -4.84 15.12 19.87
CA MET A 209 -3.65 15.90 19.54
C MET A 209 -2.62 15.07 18.75
N THR A 210 -2.36 13.83 19.17
CA THR A 210 -1.45 12.91 18.46
C THR A 210 -1.95 12.63 17.06
N THR A 211 -3.23 12.26 16.92
CA THR A 211 -3.83 11.98 15.62
C THR A 211 -3.82 13.22 14.71
N ALA A 212 -4.15 14.40 15.24
CA ALA A 212 -4.10 15.64 14.47
C ALA A 212 -2.68 15.97 14.00
N THR A 213 -1.68 15.79 14.86
CA THR A 213 -0.28 16.00 14.49
C THR A 213 0.18 15.04 13.40
N THR A 214 -0.22 13.76 13.50
CA THR A 214 0.12 12.74 12.48
C THR A 214 -0.54 13.01 11.13
N LEU A 215 -1.75 13.64 11.12
CA LEU A 215 -2.43 14.02 9.88
C LEU A 215 -1.81 15.25 9.20
N ILE A 216 -1.14 16.12 9.96
CA ILE A 216 -0.54 17.37 9.44
C ILE A 216 0.93 17.12 9.03
N ALA A 217 1.62 16.17 9.64
CA ALA A 217 3.01 15.82 9.34
C ALA A 217 3.16 15.08 8.02
#